data_9021529f7f40bbbbca3b4ea2bcb54610
#
_entry.id   9021529f7f40bbbbca3b4ea2bcb54610
#
_cell.length_a   1.000
_cell.length_b   1.000
_cell.length_c   1.000
_cell.angle_alpha   90.00
_cell.angle_beta   90.00
_cell.angle_gamma   90.00
#
_symmetry.space_group_name_H-M   'P 1'
#
loop_
_entity.id
_entity.type
_entity.pdbx_description
1 polymer ?
#
loop_
_entity_poly.entity_id
_entity_poly.type
_entity_poly.pdbx_seq_one_letter_code
_entity_poly.pdbx_strand_id
1 'polypeptide(L)'
;MYAARLAMALQQHADVALFGMGGPQMRAAGVEIIVDYAEVSVLGITEVLKKLPSLRRAMRRLVDEAQWRQPPLAILTDFPGFHLRLARKLSPLGVQNVYYICPQFWAWRPWRANLVRRRFAQALCIFPFEERFYRDA
;
A
#
# COMPACT_ATOMS: atom_id res chain seq x y z
N MET A 1 -2.70 -0.85 -12.53
CA MET A 1 -3.72 -0.04 -13.25
C MET A 1 -4.40 0.98 -12.33
N TYR A 2 -5.07 0.58 -11.26
CA TYR A 2 -5.81 1.50 -10.36
C TYR A 2 -4.93 2.57 -9.70
N ALA A 3 -3.77 2.19 -9.16
CA ALA A 3 -2.84 3.12 -8.52
C ALA A 3 -2.33 4.22 -9.47
N ALA A 4 -2.05 3.89 -10.74
CA ALA A 4 -1.61 4.87 -11.73
C ALA A 4 -2.73 5.88 -12.06
N ARG A 5 -3.98 5.42 -12.18
CA ARG A 5 -5.14 6.30 -12.39
C ARG A 5 -5.36 7.23 -11.21
N LEU A 6 -5.24 6.70 -10.00
CA LEU A 6 -5.33 7.51 -8.78
C LEU A 6 -4.22 8.56 -8.73
N ALA A 7 -2.98 8.20 -9.07
CA ALA A 7 -1.86 9.14 -9.11
C ALA A 7 -2.11 10.30 -10.08
N MET A 8 -2.58 10.01 -11.30
CA MET A 8 -2.96 11.05 -12.27
C MET A 8 -4.08 11.95 -11.75
N ALA A 9 -5.12 11.37 -11.14
CA ALA A 9 -6.23 12.15 -10.59
C ALA A 9 -5.78 13.06 -9.44
N LEU A 10 -4.93 12.57 -8.55
CA LEU A 10 -4.40 13.39 -7.45
C LEU A 10 -3.59 14.59 -7.95
N GLN A 11 -2.75 14.39 -8.97
CA GLN A 11 -1.94 15.47 -9.57
C GLN A 11 -2.78 16.49 -10.35
N GLN A 12 -3.96 16.10 -10.81
CA GLN A 12 -4.91 17.06 -11.44
C GLN A 12 -5.61 17.97 -10.42
N HIS A 13 -5.77 17.51 -9.18
CA HIS A 13 -6.54 18.22 -8.15
C HIS A 13 -5.66 18.85 -7.06
N ALA A 14 -4.40 18.49 -6.97
CA ALA A 14 -3.47 19.02 -5.98
C ALA A 14 -2.03 19.02 -6.49
N ASP A 15 -1.25 19.98 -6.04
CA ASP A 15 0.21 20.01 -6.26
C ASP A 15 0.87 19.03 -5.27
N VAL A 16 1.08 17.79 -5.72
CA VAL A 16 1.60 16.70 -4.89
C VAL A 16 2.78 16.01 -5.57
N ALA A 17 3.84 15.76 -4.82
CA ALA A 17 4.94 14.90 -5.20
C ALA A 17 4.62 13.45 -4.78
N LEU A 18 4.61 12.54 -5.73
CA LEU A 18 4.27 11.13 -5.50
C LEU A 18 5.51 10.25 -5.65
N PHE A 19 5.75 9.40 -4.67
CA PHE A 19 6.83 8.40 -4.71
C PHE A 19 6.38 7.08 -4.07
N GLY A 20 7.04 5.99 -4.41
CA GLY A 20 6.74 4.72 -3.78
C GLY A 20 7.12 3.47 -4.57
N MET A 21 6.40 2.39 -4.32
CA MET A 21 6.55 1.13 -5.02
C MET A 21 5.57 1.06 -6.19
N GLY A 22 6.08 0.78 -7.38
CA GLY A 22 5.24 0.69 -8.57
C GLY A 22 5.98 0.11 -9.76
N GLY A 23 5.32 0.12 -10.90
CA GLY A 23 5.86 -0.33 -12.16
C GLY A 23 5.76 0.74 -13.26
N PRO A 24 5.94 0.35 -14.54
CA PRO A 24 5.99 1.27 -15.67
C PRO A 24 4.77 2.20 -15.77
N GLN A 25 3.58 1.72 -15.46
CA GLN A 25 2.35 2.53 -15.52
C GLN A 25 2.34 3.65 -14.47
N MET A 26 2.83 3.39 -13.26
CA MET A 26 2.94 4.42 -12.23
C MET A 26 4.03 5.43 -12.56
N ARG A 27 5.15 4.97 -13.11
CA ARG A 27 6.23 5.84 -13.61
C ARG A 27 5.71 6.77 -14.71
N ALA A 28 4.95 6.24 -15.67
CA ALA A 28 4.32 7.03 -16.72
C ALA A 28 3.29 8.02 -16.18
N ALA A 29 2.67 7.75 -15.03
CA ALA A 29 1.77 8.64 -14.30
C ALA A 29 2.49 9.67 -13.41
N GLY A 30 3.82 9.84 -13.55
CA GLY A 30 4.57 10.84 -12.80
C GLY A 30 4.96 10.45 -11.37
N VAL A 31 4.82 9.17 -10.99
CA VAL A 31 5.26 8.68 -9.68
C VAL A 31 6.74 8.34 -9.71
N GLU A 32 7.51 8.86 -8.78
CA GLU A 32 8.91 8.46 -8.57
C GLU A 32 8.96 7.04 -7.99
N ILE A 33 9.54 6.11 -8.74
CA ILE A 33 9.61 4.70 -8.34
C ILE A 33 10.86 4.45 -7.51
N ILE A 34 10.68 4.31 -6.20
CA ILE A 34 11.72 3.95 -5.23
C ILE A 34 12.02 2.45 -5.28
N VAL A 35 10.97 1.65 -5.40
CA VAL A 35 11.05 0.19 -5.53
C VAL A 35 10.27 -0.24 -6.76
N ASP A 36 10.91 -0.96 -7.67
CA ASP A 36 10.18 -1.55 -8.78
C ASP A 36 9.39 -2.77 -8.29
N TYR A 37 8.11 -2.82 -8.64
CA TYR A 37 7.23 -3.92 -8.26
C TYR A 37 7.73 -5.28 -8.76
N ALA A 38 8.44 -5.31 -9.89
CA ALA A 38 9.04 -6.54 -10.42
C ALA A 38 10.06 -7.18 -9.47
N GLU A 39 10.74 -6.37 -8.63
CA GLU A 39 11.70 -6.89 -7.65
C GLU A 39 11.03 -7.73 -6.54
N VAL A 40 9.76 -7.45 -6.25
CA VAL A 40 8.99 -8.05 -5.15
C VAL A 40 7.84 -8.92 -5.61
N SER A 41 7.51 -8.90 -6.90
CA SER A 41 6.45 -9.73 -7.48
C SER A 41 6.81 -11.22 -7.37
N VAL A 42 5.88 -12.01 -6.85
CA VAL A 42 6.08 -13.43 -6.57
C VAL A 42 4.95 -14.23 -7.20
N LEU A 43 5.30 -15.18 -8.04
CA LEU A 43 4.41 -16.17 -8.62
C LEU A 43 4.70 -17.52 -7.94
N GLY A 44 3.93 -17.86 -6.89
CA GLY A 44 3.99 -19.17 -6.24
C GLY A 44 4.60 -19.19 -4.82
N ILE A 45 4.23 -20.22 -4.05
CA ILE A 45 4.56 -20.33 -2.61
C ILE A 45 6.06 -20.59 -2.37
N THR A 46 6.70 -21.37 -3.22
CA THR A 46 8.13 -21.70 -3.11
C THR A 46 9.04 -20.52 -3.39
N GLU A 47 8.58 -19.57 -4.23
CA GLU A 47 9.32 -18.36 -4.55
C GLU A 47 9.22 -17.31 -3.45
N VAL A 48 8.17 -17.33 -2.62
CA VAL A 48 8.02 -16.40 -1.50
C VAL A 48 9.21 -16.47 -0.55
N LEU A 49 9.66 -17.68 -0.21
CA LEU A 49 10.80 -17.87 0.70
C LEU A 49 12.10 -17.34 0.09
N LYS A 50 12.33 -17.58 -1.20
CA LYS A 50 13.52 -17.08 -1.93
C LYS A 50 13.53 -15.55 -2.05
N LYS A 51 12.36 -14.91 -2.09
CA LYS A 51 12.23 -13.44 -2.22
C LYS A 51 12.10 -12.68 -0.90
N LEU A 52 12.11 -13.35 0.25
CA LEU A 52 12.11 -12.69 1.57
C LEU A 52 13.19 -11.60 1.72
N PRO A 53 14.43 -11.80 1.28
CA PRO A 53 15.45 -10.74 1.33
C PRO A 53 15.09 -9.52 0.49
N SER A 54 14.54 -9.72 -0.72
CA SER A 54 14.09 -8.63 -1.59
C SER A 54 12.91 -7.86 -0.98
N LEU A 55 11.94 -8.57 -0.42
CA LEU A 55 10.81 -7.96 0.30
C LEU A 55 11.28 -7.13 1.51
N ARG A 56 12.26 -7.63 2.28
CA ARG A 56 12.85 -6.90 3.40
C ARG A 56 13.60 -5.66 2.95
N ARG A 57 14.33 -5.75 1.84
CA ARG A 57 15.06 -4.62 1.23
C ARG A 57 14.08 -3.56 0.73
N ALA A 58 13.04 -3.96 0.01
CA ALA A 58 11.97 -3.09 -0.46
C ALA A 58 11.29 -2.35 0.70
N MET A 59 10.93 -3.11 1.75
CA MET A 59 10.34 -2.55 2.98
C MET A 59 11.25 -1.50 3.62
N ARG A 60 12.54 -1.77 3.73
CA ARG A 60 13.52 -0.85 4.30
C ARG A 60 13.61 0.42 3.46
N ARG A 61 13.81 0.30 2.15
CA ARG A 61 13.90 1.46 1.23
C ARG A 61 12.68 2.36 1.33
N LEU A 62 11.48 1.81 1.37
CA LEU A 62 10.24 2.60 1.48
C LEU A 62 10.13 3.31 2.84
N VAL A 63 10.53 2.64 3.93
CA VAL A 63 10.52 3.25 5.27
C VAL A 63 11.58 4.34 5.39
N ASP A 64 12.78 4.13 4.87
CA ASP A 64 13.88 5.10 4.89
C ASP A 64 13.50 6.35 4.09
N GLU A 65 12.89 6.19 2.91
CA GLU A 65 12.37 7.32 2.11
C GLU A 65 11.25 8.08 2.84
N ALA A 66 10.34 7.36 3.49
CA ALA A 66 9.27 7.99 4.27
C ALA A 66 9.83 8.74 5.47
N GLN A 67 10.86 8.22 6.13
CA GLN A 67 11.52 8.88 7.23
C GLN A 67 12.25 10.16 6.79
N TRP A 68 12.87 10.13 5.61
CA TRP A 68 13.59 11.28 5.07
C TRP A 68 12.66 12.37 4.53
N ARG A 69 11.62 11.98 3.76
CA ARG A 69 10.68 12.90 3.10
C ARG A 69 9.52 13.34 3.98
N GLN A 70 9.23 12.59 5.04
CA GLN A 70 8.14 12.85 5.99
C GLN A 70 6.79 13.10 5.30
N PRO A 71 6.31 12.19 4.42
CA PRO A 71 5.04 12.38 3.74
C PRO A 71 3.90 12.39 4.76
N PRO A 72 2.89 13.24 4.60
CA PRO A 72 1.74 13.25 5.51
C PRO A 72 0.84 12.02 5.31
N LEU A 73 0.87 11.41 4.12
CA LEU A 73 -0.06 10.37 3.71
C LEU A 73 0.65 9.26 2.92
N ALA A 74 0.27 8.02 3.18
CA ALA A 74 0.61 6.85 2.37
C ALA A 74 -0.66 6.16 1.88
N ILE A 75 -0.78 5.96 0.58
CA ILE A 75 -1.89 5.25 -0.05
C ILE A 75 -1.38 3.87 -0.45
N LEU A 76 -1.95 2.83 0.15
CA LEU A 76 -1.53 1.45 -0.02
C LEU A 76 -2.65 0.67 -0.72
N THR A 77 -2.32 -0.10 -1.76
CA THR A 77 -3.29 -0.88 -2.54
C THR A 77 -2.75 -2.26 -2.83
N ASP A 78 -3.61 -3.26 -2.86
CA ASP A 78 -3.24 -4.66 -3.07
C ASP A 78 -2.18 -5.18 -2.07
N PHE A 79 -1.57 -6.30 -2.34
CA PHE A 79 -0.46 -6.91 -1.62
C PHE A 79 -0.59 -6.83 -0.07
N PRO A 80 -1.69 -7.34 0.50
CA PRO A 80 -2.05 -7.06 1.89
C PRO A 80 -1.02 -7.56 2.90
N GLY A 81 -0.33 -8.66 2.62
CA GLY A 81 0.73 -9.19 3.50
C GLY A 81 1.91 -8.22 3.68
N PHE A 82 2.27 -7.50 2.64
CA PHE A 82 3.33 -6.50 2.66
C PHE A 82 2.82 -5.16 3.21
N HIS A 83 1.71 -4.66 2.69
CA HIS A 83 1.19 -3.34 3.02
C HIS A 83 0.69 -3.22 4.46
N LEU A 84 0.10 -4.27 5.06
CA LEU A 84 -0.20 -4.28 6.49
C LEU A 84 1.05 -4.12 7.37
N ARG A 85 2.18 -4.70 6.96
CA ARG A 85 3.46 -4.54 7.68
C ARG A 85 4.07 -3.16 7.44
N LEU A 86 3.99 -2.66 6.21
CA LEU A 86 4.46 -1.32 5.86
C LEU A 86 3.71 -0.25 6.66
N ALA A 87 2.37 -0.30 6.69
CA ALA A 87 1.55 0.62 7.47
C ALA A 87 1.95 0.67 8.95
N ARG A 88 2.23 -0.51 9.56
CA ARG A 88 2.71 -0.58 10.95
C ARG A 88 4.03 0.15 11.16
N LYS A 89 4.90 0.19 10.15
CA LYS A 89 6.19 0.88 10.22
C LYS A 89 6.08 2.38 9.92
N LEU A 90 5.13 2.77 9.08
CA LEU A 90 4.90 4.16 8.72
C LEU A 90 4.14 4.94 9.81
N SER A 91 3.22 4.31 10.53
CA SER A 91 2.42 4.96 11.57
C SER A 91 3.26 5.65 12.66
N PRO A 92 4.34 5.06 13.20
CA PRO A 92 5.20 5.74 14.18
C PRO A 92 5.95 6.95 13.63
N LEU A 93 6.07 7.07 12.30
CA LEU A 93 6.69 8.22 11.62
C LEU A 93 5.70 9.38 11.42
N GLY A 94 4.47 9.26 11.91
CA GLY A 94 3.42 10.26 11.73
C GLY A 94 2.71 10.20 10.38
N VAL A 95 3.00 9.18 9.55
CA VAL A 95 2.36 9.01 8.24
C VAL A 95 0.96 8.43 8.42
N GLN A 96 -0.04 9.11 7.90
CA GLN A 96 -1.41 8.58 7.85
C GLN A 96 -1.53 7.55 6.71
N ASN A 97 -1.98 6.35 7.02
CA ASN A 97 -2.15 5.30 6.03
C ASN A 97 -3.60 5.25 5.55
N VAL A 98 -3.78 5.16 4.24
CA VAL A 98 -5.08 4.91 3.58
C VAL A 98 -4.98 3.61 2.81
N TYR A 99 -5.95 2.71 3.00
CA TYR A 99 -6.06 1.52 2.16
C TYR A 99 -6.96 1.84 0.97
N TYR A 100 -6.40 1.84 -0.22
CA TYR A 100 -7.14 2.05 -1.46
C TYR A 100 -7.45 0.70 -2.10
N ILE A 101 -8.73 0.39 -2.25
CA ILE A 101 -9.23 -0.92 -2.67
C ILE A 101 -8.90 -1.98 -1.62
N CYS A 102 -9.75 -2.07 -0.61
CA CYS A 102 -9.56 -2.96 0.54
C CYS A 102 -9.44 -4.43 0.13
N PRO A 103 -8.59 -5.21 0.83
CA PRO A 103 -8.49 -6.63 0.59
C PRO A 103 -9.80 -7.34 0.92
N GLN A 104 -10.13 -8.39 0.16
CA GLN A 104 -11.34 -9.19 0.40
C GLN A 104 -11.17 -10.12 1.62
N PHE A 105 -10.84 -9.57 2.79
CA PHE A 105 -10.64 -10.36 4.01
C PHE A 105 -11.92 -11.04 4.49
N TRP A 106 -13.08 -10.52 4.15
CA TRP A 106 -14.37 -11.13 4.42
C TRP A 106 -14.50 -12.54 3.83
N ALA A 107 -13.82 -12.82 2.71
CA ALA A 107 -13.89 -14.10 2.02
C ALA A 107 -12.97 -15.18 2.62
N TRP A 108 -11.83 -14.80 3.24
CA TRP A 108 -10.81 -15.78 3.61
C TRP A 108 -10.06 -15.53 4.91
N ARG A 109 -10.04 -14.31 5.44
CA ARG A 109 -9.38 -13.97 6.71
C ARG A 109 -10.05 -12.81 7.45
N PRO A 110 -11.31 -12.98 7.90
CA PRO A 110 -12.09 -11.87 8.48
C PRO A 110 -11.42 -11.19 9.67
N TRP A 111 -10.67 -11.93 10.50
CA TRP A 111 -9.93 -11.36 11.65
C TRP A 111 -8.87 -10.31 11.26
N ARG A 112 -8.42 -10.29 9.99
CA ARG A 112 -7.46 -9.28 9.51
C ARG A 112 -8.08 -7.89 9.30
N ALA A 113 -9.38 -7.78 9.25
CA ALA A 113 -10.07 -6.49 9.19
C ALA A 113 -9.70 -5.60 10.39
N ASN A 114 -9.54 -6.20 11.58
CA ASN A 114 -9.03 -5.49 12.76
C ASN A 114 -7.65 -4.85 12.56
N LEU A 115 -6.78 -5.45 11.75
CA LEU A 115 -5.47 -4.88 11.43
C LEU A 115 -5.60 -3.67 10.53
N VAL A 116 -6.56 -3.69 9.59
CA VAL A 116 -6.86 -2.52 8.74
C VAL A 116 -7.36 -1.39 9.62
N ARG A 117 -8.36 -1.63 10.47
CA ARG A 117 -8.90 -0.63 11.39
C ARG A 117 -7.85 0.03 12.28
N ARG A 118 -6.89 -0.76 12.78
CA ARG A 118 -5.84 -0.25 13.70
C ARG A 118 -4.71 0.49 13.01
N ARG A 119 -4.47 0.27 11.71
CA ARG A 119 -3.27 0.75 11.00
C ARG A 119 -3.56 1.76 9.93
N PHE A 120 -4.82 1.93 9.57
CA PHE A 120 -5.25 2.81 8.49
C PHE A 120 -6.24 3.84 9.02
N ALA A 121 -6.02 5.10 8.63
CA ALA A 121 -6.94 6.18 8.93
C ALA A 121 -8.24 6.05 8.12
N GLN A 122 -8.13 5.52 6.91
CA GLN A 122 -9.27 5.25 6.04
C GLN A 122 -9.08 3.96 5.25
N ALA A 123 -10.20 3.29 4.97
CA ALA A 123 -10.29 2.09 4.14
C ALA A 123 -11.33 2.35 3.05
N LEU A 124 -10.86 2.42 1.80
CA LEU A 124 -11.71 2.69 0.64
C LEU A 124 -12.06 1.36 -0.03
N CYS A 125 -13.32 1.00 0.03
CA CYS A 125 -13.86 -0.27 -0.49
C CYS A 125 -14.43 -0.09 -1.89
N ILE A 126 -14.46 -1.17 -2.69
CA ILE A 126 -15.11 -1.18 -4.00
C ILE A 126 -16.59 -1.48 -3.85
N PHE A 127 -16.94 -2.42 -2.97
CA PHE A 127 -18.32 -2.88 -2.82
C PHE A 127 -18.97 -2.31 -1.57
N PRO A 128 -20.25 -1.88 -1.63
CA PRO A 128 -20.94 -1.30 -0.48
C PRO A 128 -21.01 -2.21 0.76
N PHE A 129 -21.08 -3.53 0.59
CA PHE A 129 -21.11 -4.46 1.71
C PHE A 129 -19.76 -4.56 2.45
N GLU A 130 -18.64 -4.28 1.77
CA GLU A 130 -17.32 -4.27 2.39
C GLU A 130 -17.16 -3.15 3.40
N GLU A 131 -17.78 -2.00 3.15
CA GLU A 131 -17.78 -0.87 4.07
C GLU A 131 -18.35 -1.28 5.43
N ARG A 132 -19.50 -1.97 5.43
CA ARG A 132 -20.12 -2.48 6.65
C ARG A 132 -19.20 -3.48 7.34
N PHE A 133 -18.64 -4.42 6.60
CA PHE A 133 -17.70 -5.42 7.13
C PHE A 133 -16.50 -4.78 7.85
N TYR A 134 -15.86 -3.76 7.24
CA TYR A 134 -14.71 -3.09 7.83
C TYR A 134 -15.10 -2.14 8.98
N ARG A 135 -16.30 -1.62 9.00
CA ARG A 135 -16.82 -0.80 10.08
C ARG A 135 -17.12 -1.62 11.34
N ASP A 136 -17.65 -2.81 11.16
CA ASP A 136 -18.10 -3.70 12.25
C ASP A 136 -16.94 -4.57 12.81
N ALA A 137 -15.77 -4.57 12.17
CA ALA A 137 -14.61 -5.39 12.53
C ALA A 137 -13.85 -4.84 13.80
#